data_e6f3bf267dfbd6a86f65cfca357cd7de
#
_entry.id   e6f3bf267dfbd6a86f65cfca357cd7de
#
_cell.length_a   1.000
_cell.length_b   1.000
_cell.length_c   1.000
_cell.angle_alpha   90.00
_cell.angle_beta   90.00
_cell.angle_gamma   90.00
#
_symmetry.space_group_name_H-M   'P 1'
#
loop_
_entity.id
_entity.type
_entity.pdbx_description
1 polymer ?
#
loop_
_entity_poly.entity_id
_entity_poly.type
_entity_poly.pdbx_seq_one_letter_code
_entity_poly.pdbx_strand_id
1 'polypeptide(L)'
;MSGAIARAKEILAENPGSWMPQQFENPANPAAHYAATGPEIWSDCGGKIDLFVAGVGTGGTLSGVAKYLKEKNPAVQIVAVEPADSPLLSGGTAGPHKLQGIGANFIPATLDRSCVDQVIPVTDQDAGETARSCAAREGILIGISGGAALFAALSLSANPENAGKRIVVLLPDSGERYLSSWLFAE
;
A
#
# COMPACT_ATOMS: atom_id res chain seq x y z
N MET A 1 -1.31 -4.36 -15.54
CA MET A 1 -2.64 -3.82 -15.13
C MET A 1 -3.38 -3.13 -16.27
N SER A 2 -2.76 -2.24 -17.04
CA SER A 2 -3.43 -1.47 -18.13
C SER A 2 -4.18 -2.34 -19.16
N GLY A 3 -3.60 -3.47 -19.58
CA GLY A 3 -4.29 -4.39 -20.51
C GLY A 3 -5.55 -5.03 -19.94
N ALA A 4 -5.55 -5.36 -18.63
CA ALA A 4 -6.74 -5.90 -17.97
C ALA A 4 -7.87 -4.85 -17.89
N ILE A 5 -7.52 -3.60 -17.61
CA ILE A 5 -8.49 -2.49 -17.59
C ILE A 5 -9.05 -2.25 -19.00
N ALA A 6 -8.20 -2.24 -20.04
CA ALA A 6 -8.66 -2.08 -21.42
C ALA A 6 -9.65 -3.19 -21.81
N ARG A 7 -9.30 -4.46 -21.53
CA ARG A 7 -10.19 -5.59 -21.84
C ARG A 7 -11.51 -5.54 -21.05
N ALA A 8 -11.46 -5.13 -19.79
CA ALA A 8 -12.68 -4.96 -18.98
C ALA A 8 -13.60 -3.86 -19.57
N LYS A 9 -13.02 -2.75 -20.03
CA LYS A 9 -13.79 -1.67 -20.69
C LYS A 9 -14.42 -2.12 -22.01
N GLU A 10 -13.72 -2.95 -22.81
CA GLU A 10 -14.27 -3.55 -24.02
C GLU A 10 -15.49 -4.45 -23.70
N ILE A 11 -15.33 -5.37 -22.73
CA ILE A 11 -16.39 -6.28 -22.31
C ILE A 11 -17.61 -5.47 -21.80
N LEU A 12 -17.38 -4.40 -21.05
CA LEU A 12 -18.44 -3.52 -20.56
C LEU A 12 -19.21 -2.88 -21.73
N ALA A 13 -18.52 -2.43 -22.78
CA ALA A 13 -19.14 -1.83 -23.96
C ALA A 13 -19.93 -2.86 -24.79
N GLU A 14 -19.45 -4.11 -24.85
CA GLU A 14 -20.10 -5.22 -25.59
C GLU A 14 -21.33 -5.78 -24.88
N ASN A 15 -21.50 -5.53 -23.57
CA ASN A 15 -22.56 -6.10 -22.75
C ASN A 15 -23.39 -5.02 -22.06
N PRO A 16 -24.46 -4.51 -22.69
CA PRO A 16 -25.35 -3.52 -22.09
C PRO A 16 -25.94 -4.03 -20.78
N GLY A 17 -25.93 -3.18 -19.74
CA GLY A 17 -26.39 -3.52 -18.40
C GLY A 17 -25.33 -4.12 -17.48
N SER A 18 -24.13 -4.42 -17.97
CA SER A 18 -23.00 -4.78 -17.11
C SER A 18 -22.44 -3.56 -16.38
N TRP A 19 -21.75 -3.82 -15.27
CA TRP A 19 -21.20 -2.77 -14.41
C TRP A 19 -19.76 -3.11 -13.98
N MET A 20 -18.90 -2.09 -13.89
CA MET A 20 -17.54 -2.20 -13.42
C MET A 20 -17.29 -1.24 -12.25
N PRO A 21 -16.82 -1.72 -11.07
CA PRO A 21 -16.59 -0.89 -9.88
C PRO A 21 -15.53 0.19 -10.05
N GLN A 22 -14.59 0.04 -10.98
CA GLN A 22 -13.55 1.00 -11.30
C GLN A 22 -12.67 1.39 -10.11
N GLN A 23 -12.05 0.41 -9.47
CA GLN A 23 -11.28 0.60 -8.23
C GLN A 23 -10.19 1.69 -8.28
N PHE A 24 -9.68 2.04 -9.47
CA PHE A 24 -8.65 3.06 -9.65
C PHE A 24 -9.21 4.48 -9.86
N GLU A 25 -10.52 4.62 -10.05
CA GLU A 25 -11.18 5.89 -10.40
C GLU A 25 -12.34 6.21 -9.45
N ASN A 26 -12.94 5.18 -8.83
CA ASN A 26 -14.15 5.32 -8.01
C ASN A 26 -13.82 5.95 -6.64
N PRO A 27 -14.38 7.15 -6.33
CA PRO A 27 -14.15 7.83 -5.05
C PRO A 27 -14.70 7.08 -3.83
N ALA A 28 -15.60 6.11 -4.02
CA ALA A 28 -16.07 5.23 -2.95
C ALA A 28 -14.94 4.41 -2.32
N ASN A 29 -13.87 4.12 -3.08
CA ASN A 29 -12.70 3.42 -2.58
C ASN A 29 -12.03 4.18 -1.42
N PRO A 30 -11.44 5.38 -1.58
CA PRO A 30 -10.89 6.12 -0.46
C PRO A 30 -11.94 6.51 0.58
N ALA A 31 -13.19 6.75 0.19
CA ALA A 31 -14.26 7.09 1.13
C ALA A 31 -14.54 5.95 2.13
N ALA A 32 -14.52 4.69 1.69
CA ALA A 32 -14.69 3.54 2.58
C ALA A 32 -13.57 3.45 3.62
N HIS A 33 -12.33 3.66 3.22
CA HIS A 33 -11.19 3.65 4.14
C HIS A 33 -11.18 4.85 5.10
N TYR A 34 -11.66 6.00 4.65
CA TYR A 34 -11.88 7.16 5.53
C TYR A 34 -12.95 6.87 6.59
N ALA A 35 -14.05 6.21 6.20
CA ALA A 35 -15.18 5.95 7.09
C ALA A 35 -14.96 4.79 8.06
N ALA A 36 -14.11 3.81 7.72
CA ALA A 36 -13.89 2.60 8.52
C ALA A 36 -12.42 2.42 8.92
N THR A 37 -11.52 2.14 7.98
CA THR A 37 -10.13 1.76 8.26
C THR A 37 -9.36 2.82 9.05
N GLY A 38 -9.52 4.09 8.70
CA GLY A 38 -8.88 5.20 9.42
C GLY A 38 -9.32 5.30 10.89
N PRO A 39 -10.64 5.33 11.19
CA PRO A 39 -11.17 5.28 12.55
C PRO A 39 -10.71 4.07 13.36
N GLU A 40 -10.71 2.87 12.76
CA GLU A 40 -10.27 1.63 13.41
C GLU A 40 -8.80 1.73 13.83
N ILE A 41 -7.91 2.07 12.89
CA ILE A 41 -6.47 2.25 13.17
C ILE A 41 -6.24 3.30 14.26
N TRP A 42 -6.93 4.43 14.19
CA TRP A 42 -6.80 5.49 15.19
C TRP A 42 -7.23 5.02 16.58
N SER A 43 -8.37 4.33 16.67
CA SER A 43 -8.91 3.80 17.92
C SER A 43 -7.98 2.75 18.53
N ASP A 44 -7.52 1.77 17.72
CA ASP A 44 -6.67 0.67 18.18
C ASP A 44 -5.30 1.16 18.65
N CYS A 45 -4.83 2.27 18.10
CA CYS A 45 -3.60 2.93 18.53
C CYS A 45 -3.80 3.89 19.73
N GLY A 46 -5.01 4.01 20.26
CA GLY A 46 -5.32 4.95 21.34
C GLY A 46 -5.07 6.41 20.97
N GLY A 47 -5.26 6.76 19.71
CA GLY A 47 -5.07 8.11 19.18
C GLY A 47 -3.61 8.58 19.09
N LYS A 48 -2.65 7.67 19.12
CA LYS A 48 -1.21 7.99 19.09
C LYS A 48 -0.55 7.30 17.89
N ILE A 49 -0.37 8.06 16.83
CA ILE A 49 0.30 7.62 15.59
C ILE A 49 1.20 8.77 15.14
N ASP A 50 2.47 8.49 14.89
CA ASP A 50 3.43 9.47 14.37
C ASP A 50 3.67 9.25 12.86
N LEU A 51 3.76 7.98 12.43
CA LEU A 51 3.92 7.62 11.03
C LEU A 51 2.91 6.53 10.65
N PHE A 52 2.32 6.66 9.46
CA PHE A 52 1.50 5.62 8.83
C PHE A 52 2.13 5.20 7.50
N VAL A 53 2.39 3.90 7.34
CA VAL A 53 3.08 3.32 6.18
C VAL A 53 2.14 2.36 5.45
N ALA A 54 1.95 2.56 4.16
CA ALA A 54 1.16 1.63 3.34
C ALA A 54 1.65 1.58 1.89
N GLY A 55 1.53 0.40 1.27
CA GLY A 55 1.77 0.20 -0.16
C GLY A 55 0.69 0.85 -1.03
N VAL A 56 1.08 1.37 -2.19
CA VAL A 56 0.16 2.02 -3.12
C VAL A 56 -0.17 1.10 -4.30
N GLY A 57 -1.36 0.49 -4.25
CA GLY A 57 -1.99 -0.19 -5.39
C GLY A 57 -2.96 0.75 -6.09
N THR A 58 -4.19 0.84 -5.58
CA THR A 58 -5.17 1.85 -6.03
C THR A 58 -4.96 3.21 -5.36
N GLY A 59 -4.27 3.26 -4.25
CA GLY A 59 -4.11 4.46 -3.43
C GLY A 59 -5.29 4.77 -2.52
N GLY A 60 -6.40 4.04 -2.65
CA GLY A 60 -7.62 4.30 -1.87
C GLY A 60 -7.40 4.17 -0.36
N THR A 61 -6.73 3.12 0.07
CA THR A 61 -6.40 2.90 1.49
C THR A 61 -5.54 4.03 2.05
N LEU A 62 -4.41 4.33 1.36
CA LEU A 62 -3.51 5.38 1.81
C LEU A 62 -4.23 6.72 1.90
N SER A 63 -4.98 7.11 0.87
CA SER A 63 -5.68 8.40 0.81
C SER A 63 -6.79 8.52 1.85
N GLY A 64 -7.62 7.48 1.99
CA GLY A 64 -8.72 7.49 2.96
C GLY A 64 -8.22 7.52 4.41
N VAL A 65 -7.25 6.67 4.74
CA VAL A 65 -6.64 6.64 6.08
C VAL A 65 -5.89 7.94 6.37
N ALA A 66 -5.06 8.41 5.42
CA ALA A 66 -4.30 9.63 5.58
C ALA A 66 -5.18 10.85 5.86
N LYS A 67 -6.27 11.01 5.11
CA LYS A 67 -7.24 12.08 5.34
C LYS A 67 -7.77 12.03 6.77
N TYR A 68 -8.24 10.87 7.21
CA TYR A 68 -8.75 10.71 8.57
C TYR A 68 -7.70 11.00 9.64
N LEU A 69 -6.50 10.43 9.50
CA LEU A 69 -5.43 10.61 10.48
C LEU A 69 -4.97 12.07 10.58
N LYS A 70 -4.79 12.75 9.44
CA LYS A 70 -4.38 14.17 9.43
C LYS A 70 -5.46 15.11 9.96
N GLU A 71 -6.73 14.77 9.86
CA GLU A 71 -7.82 15.50 10.54
C GLU A 71 -7.75 15.36 12.07
N LYS A 72 -7.29 14.20 12.58
CA LYS A 72 -7.10 13.97 14.02
C LYS A 72 -5.79 14.54 14.54
N ASN A 73 -4.72 14.38 13.79
CA ASN A 73 -3.39 14.90 14.12
C ASN A 73 -2.67 15.31 12.82
N PRO A 74 -2.64 16.61 12.48
CA PRO A 74 -1.97 17.10 11.28
C PRO A 74 -0.46 16.78 11.18
N ALA A 75 0.18 16.45 12.31
CA ALA A 75 1.60 16.10 12.36
C ALA A 75 1.91 14.64 11.96
N VAL A 76 0.88 13.78 11.79
CA VAL A 76 1.10 12.40 11.31
C VAL A 76 1.76 12.42 9.95
N GLN A 77 2.87 11.72 9.82
CA GLN A 77 3.56 11.55 8.53
C GLN A 77 2.99 10.35 7.78
N ILE A 78 2.63 10.55 6.54
CA ILE A 78 2.07 9.54 5.64
C ILE A 78 3.14 9.09 4.66
N VAL A 79 3.45 7.80 4.71
CA VAL A 79 4.51 7.19 3.91
C VAL A 79 3.90 6.22 2.90
N ALA A 80 4.06 6.54 1.63
CA ALA A 80 3.68 5.68 0.52
C ALA A 80 4.82 4.73 0.16
N VAL A 81 4.48 3.46 -0.13
CA VAL A 81 5.46 2.47 -0.60
C VAL A 81 5.13 2.09 -2.03
N GLU A 82 6.15 2.10 -2.88
CA GLU A 82 6.08 1.71 -4.29
C GLU A 82 7.21 0.75 -4.67
N PRO A 83 7.09 0.01 -5.80
CA PRO A 83 8.19 -0.82 -6.30
C PRO A 83 9.38 0.03 -6.77
N ALA A 84 10.59 -0.34 -6.38
CA ALA A 84 11.81 0.33 -6.85
C ALA A 84 12.00 0.25 -8.38
N ASP A 85 11.52 -0.85 -8.99
CA ASP A 85 11.58 -1.02 -10.46
C ASP A 85 10.45 -0.29 -11.21
N SER A 86 9.50 0.34 -10.48
CA SER A 86 8.43 1.16 -11.06
C SER A 86 8.11 2.37 -10.17
N PRO A 87 9.09 3.29 -9.94
CA PRO A 87 9.01 4.34 -8.93
C PRO A 87 8.27 5.59 -9.45
N LEU A 88 7.02 5.43 -9.89
CA LEU A 88 6.21 6.49 -10.50
C LEU A 88 5.87 7.63 -9.53
N LEU A 89 5.66 7.32 -8.25
CA LEU A 89 5.35 8.34 -7.25
C LEU A 89 6.57 9.20 -6.92
N SER A 90 7.78 8.60 -7.00
CA SER A 90 9.07 9.29 -6.84
C SER A 90 9.55 10.00 -8.12
N GLY A 91 8.76 10.00 -9.21
CA GLY A 91 9.10 10.70 -10.46
C GLY A 91 9.90 9.86 -11.46
N GLY A 92 10.05 8.56 -11.24
CA GLY A 92 10.67 7.64 -12.19
C GLY A 92 9.69 7.12 -13.26
N THR A 93 10.06 6.05 -13.93
CA THR A 93 9.29 5.44 -15.02
C THR A 93 8.68 4.10 -14.62
N ALA A 94 7.55 3.75 -15.23
CA ALA A 94 6.92 2.45 -15.05
C ALA A 94 7.83 1.31 -15.54
N GLY A 95 7.95 0.25 -14.75
CA GLY A 95 8.75 -0.93 -15.07
C GLY A 95 8.09 -2.22 -14.57
N PRO A 96 8.56 -3.39 -15.03
CA PRO A 96 8.12 -4.67 -14.52
C PRO A 96 8.67 -4.90 -13.10
N HIS A 97 7.85 -5.41 -12.19
CA HIS A 97 8.21 -5.77 -10.82
C HIS A 97 7.39 -6.96 -10.34
N LYS A 98 7.82 -7.59 -9.23
CA LYS A 98 7.16 -8.75 -8.63
C LYS A 98 6.36 -8.42 -7.36
N LEU A 99 6.24 -7.15 -6.97
CA LEU A 99 5.45 -6.71 -5.82
C LEU A 99 3.96 -6.73 -6.16
N GLN A 100 3.33 -7.89 -6.08
CA GLN A 100 1.91 -8.07 -6.33
C GLN A 100 1.08 -7.24 -5.34
N GLY A 101 0.04 -6.56 -5.85
CA GLY A 101 -0.89 -5.75 -5.05
C GLY A 101 -0.57 -4.26 -5.03
N ILE A 102 0.66 -3.85 -5.34
CA ILE A 102 1.07 -2.45 -5.45
C ILE A 102 1.71 -2.15 -6.81
N GLY A 103 1.96 -0.89 -7.13
CA GLY A 103 2.64 -0.51 -8.38
C GLY A 103 1.82 -0.83 -9.63
N ALA A 104 0.69 -0.15 -9.85
CA ALA A 104 -0.20 -0.40 -11.00
C ALA A 104 0.39 0.00 -12.37
N ASN A 105 1.60 0.57 -12.39
CA ASN A 105 2.29 1.14 -13.56
C ASN A 105 1.60 2.39 -14.16
N PHE A 106 0.78 3.04 -13.36
CA PHE A 106 0.23 4.38 -13.56
C PHE A 106 -0.16 4.98 -12.21
N ILE A 107 -0.36 6.29 -12.15
CA ILE A 107 -0.83 6.97 -10.92
C ILE A 107 -2.36 6.91 -10.89
N PRO A 108 -2.98 6.23 -9.89
CA PRO A 108 -4.43 6.10 -9.80
C PRO A 108 -5.10 7.42 -9.48
N ALA A 109 -6.31 7.66 -10.02
CA ALA A 109 -7.12 8.84 -9.70
C ALA A 109 -7.64 8.83 -8.24
N THR A 110 -7.72 7.65 -7.62
CA THR A 110 -8.09 7.46 -6.21
C THR A 110 -6.95 7.77 -5.21
N LEU A 111 -5.73 8.05 -5.71
CA LEU A 111 -4.61 8.47 -4.87
C LEU A 111 -4.59 10.00 -4.72
N ASP A 112 -4.79 10.48 -3.51
CA ASP A 112 -4.52 11.87 -3.16
C ASP A 112 -3.04 12.06 -2.80
N ARG A 113 -2.25 12.54 -3.76
CA ARG A 113 -0.81 12.78 -3.56
C ARG A 113 -0.51 13.90 -2.57
N SER A 114 -1.46 14.80 -2.32
CA SER A 114 -1.26 15.93 -1.42
C SER A 114 -1.17 15.51 0.05
N CYS A 115 -1.69 14.33 0.38
CA CYS A 115 -1.60 13.78 1.73
C CYS A 115 -0.32 12.98 2.00
N VAL A 116 0.50 12.71 0.96
CA VAL A 116 1.72 11.91 1.07
C VAL A 116 2.91 12.78 1.45
N ASP A 117 3.54 12.49 2.58
CA ASP A 117 4.70 13.24 3.07
C ASP A 117 6.02 12.64 2.56
N GLN A 118 6.07 11.31 2.37
CA GLN A 118 7.24 10.59 1.90
C GLN A 118 6.86 9.42 1.00
N VAL A 119 7.71 9.12 0.01
CA VAL A 119 7.60 7.90 -0.82
C VAL A 119 8.87 7.08 -0.63
N ILE A 120 8.72 5.77 -0.38
CA ILE A 120 9.83 4.84 -0.24
C ILE A 120 9.71 3.76 -1.32
N PRO A 121 10.63 3.74 -2.30
CA PRO A 121 10.74 2.64 -3.25
C PRO A 121 11.39 1.43 -2.56
N VAL A 122 10.79 0.24 -2.79
CA VAL A 122 11.26 -1.03 -2.21
C VAL A 122 11.51 -2.04 -3.32
N THR A 123 12.63 -2.80 -3.20
CA THR A 123 12.97 -3.83 -4.17
C THR A 123 12.16 -5.12 -3.94
N ASP A 124 12.03 -5.95 -4.98
CA ASP A 124 11.42 -7.27 -4.88
C ASP A 124 12.12 -8.13 -3.81
N GLN A 125 13.45 -8.05 -3.77
CA GLN A 125 14.28 -8.79 -2.81
C GLN A 125 14.00 -8.37 -1.37
N ASP A 126 14.08 -7.08 -1.07
CA ASP A 126 13.85 -6.55 0.29
C ASP A 126 12.46 -6.90 0.81
N ALA A 127 11.45 -6.80 -0.05
CA ALA A 127 10.08 -7.16 0.29
C ALA A 127 9.95 -8.66 0.61
N GLY A 128 10.54 -9.53 -0.21
CA GLY A 128 10.49 -10.97 -0.02
C GLY A 128 11.24 -11.44 1.23
N GLU A 129 12.46 -10.94 1.44
CA GLU A 129 13.26 -11.27 2.62
C GLU A 129 12.58 -10.79 3.91
N THR A 130 12.00 -9.60 3.89
CA THR A 130 11.26 -9.06 5.04
C THR A 130 10.02 -9.88 5.35
N ALA A 131 9.24 -10.28 4.33
CA ALA A 131 8.06 -11.11 4.54
C ALA A 131 8.41 -12.48 5.15
N ARG A 132 9.46 -13.13 4.64
CA ARG A 132 9.96 -14.41 5.20
C ARG A 132 10.50 -14.25 6.62
N SER A 133 11.24 -13.16 6.88
CA SER A 133 11.77 -12.87 8.21
C SER A 133 10.65 -12.60 9.22
N CYS A 134 9.59 -11.90 8.83
CA CYS A 134 8.40 -11.67 9.65
C CYS A 134 7.74 -13.00 10.04
N ALA A 135 7.54 -13.89 9.07
CA ALA A 135 6.99 -15.23 9.35
C ALA A 135 7.87 -16.04 10.30
N ALA A 136 9.19 -16.03 10.10
CA ALA A 136 10.12 -16.82 10.90
C ALA A 136 10.32 -16.29 12.33
N ARG A 137 10.30 -14.97 12.53
CA ARG A 137 10.62 -14.34 13.81
C ARG A 137 9.39 -14.00 14.64
N GLU A 138 8.32 -13.57 13.99
CA GLU A 138 7.11 -13.06 14.64
C GLU A 138 5.93 -14.05 14.52
N GLY A 139 6.05 -15.09 13.68
CA GLY A 139 4.94 -16.01 13.41
C GLY A 139 3.81 -15.39 12.59
N ILE A 140 4.04 -14.23 11.96
CA ILE A 140 3.03 -13.52 11.17
C ILE A 140 3.34 -13.75 9.68
N LEU A 141 2.48 -14.53 9.01
CA LEU A 141 2.62 -14.84 7.60
C LEU A 141 1.98 -13.73 6.76
N ILE A 142 2.80 -12.82 6.23
CA ILE A 142 2.35 -11.68 5.43
C ILE A 142 2.60 -11.88 3.93
N GLY A 143 1.80 -11.20 3.10
CA GLY A 143 1.98 -11.21 1.65
C GLY A 143 3.11 -10.31 1.16
N ILE A 144 3.34 -10.31 -0.16
CA ILE A 144 4.46 -9.62 -0.81
C ILE A 144 4.42 -8.11 -0.56
N SER A 145 3.26 -7.48 -0.76
CA SER A 145 3.11 -6.03 -0.53
C SER A 145 3.19 -5.66 0.95
N GLY A 146 2.77 -6.57 1.85
CA GLY A 146 2.99 -6.46 3.29
C GLY A 146 4.47 -6.45 3.64
N GLY A 147 5.27 -7.33 3.00
CA GLY A 147 6.73 -7.34 3.14
C GLY A 147 7.37 -6.03 2.71
N ALA A 148 6.94 -5.45 1.60
CA ALA A 148 7.42 -4.15 1.15
C ALA A 148 7.07 -3.03 2.14
N ALA A 149 5.84 -2.98 2.62
CA ALA A 149 5.41 -1.98 3.61
C ALA A 149 6.17 -2.13 4.93
N LEU A 150 6.37 -3.36 5.39
CA LEU A 150 7.12 -3.65 6.62
C LEU A 150 8.60 -3.27 6.48
N PHE A 151 9.24 -3.56 5.33
CA PHE A 151 10.60 -3.13 5.07
C PHE A 151 10.77 -1.61 5.20
N ALA A 152 9.87 -0.85 4.57
CA ALA A 152 9.87 0.61 4.66
C ALA A 152 9.69 1.08 6.12
N ALA A 153 8.77 0.48 6.88
CA ALA A 153 8.55 0.81 8.28
C ALA A 153 9.78 0.51 9.15
N LEU A 154 10.45 -0.64 8.94
CA LEU A 154 11.67 -1.01 9.65
C LEU A 154 12.83 -0.05 9.30
N SER A 155 12.97 0.33 8.03
CA SER A 155 13.96 1.33 7.60
C SER A 155 13.75 2.69 8.27
N LEU A 156 12.49 3.12 8.39
CA LEU A 156 12.13 4.35 9.12
C LEU A 156 12.42 4.24 10.62
N SER A 157 12.16 3.07 11.22
CA SER A 157 12.41 2.86 12.66
C SER A 157 13.90 2.87 13.01
N ALA A 158 14.77 2.52 12.07
CA ALA A 158 16.21 2.57 12.25
C ALA A 158 16.79 4.00 12.22
N ASN A 159 16.03 4.98 11.72
CA ASN A 159 16.45 6.38 11.74
C ASN A 159 16.33 6.95 13.17
N PRO A 160 17.44 7.47 13.76
CA PRO A 160 17.42 8.08 15.10
C PRO A 160 16.38 9.19 15.27
N GLU A 161 16.02 9.91 14.22
CA GLU A 161 14.98 10.95 14.25
C GLU A 161 13.58 10.39 14.56
N ASN A 162 13.38 9.08 14.37
CA ASN A 162 12.14 8.39 14.65
C ASN A 162 12.17 7.62 15.99
N ALA A 163 13.21 7.81 16.79
CA ALA A 163 13.31 7.17 18.09
C ALA A 163 12.11 7.55 18.99
N GLY A 164 11.44 6.55 19.54
CA GLY A 164 10.25 6.72 20.38
C GLY A 164 8.95 7.02 19.64
N LYS A 165 8.97 7.19 18.32
CA LYS A 165 7.78 7.37 17.50
C LYS A 165 7.02 6.06 17.31
N ARG A 166 5.69 6.16 17.23
CA ARG A 166 4.82 5.05 16.86
C ARG A 166 4.62 5.00 15.37
N ILE A 167 5.15 3.96 14.75
CA ILE A 167 5.00 3.66 13.32
C ILE A 167 3.93 2.59 13.15
N VAL A 168 2.90 2.90 12.42
CA VAL A 168 1.84 1.95 12.04
C VAL A 168 2.04 1.55 10.60
N VAL A 169 2.10 0.24 10.34
CA VAL A 169 2.25 -0.30 8.99
C VAL A 169 1.04 -1.15 8.62
N LEU A 170 0.50 -0.95 7.42
CA LEU A 170 -0.60 -1.75 6.90
C LEU A 170 -0.05 -3.00 6.18
N LEU A 171 -0.46 -4.16 6.65
CA LEU A 171 -0.18 -5.48 6.07
C LEU A 171 -1.47 -6.01 5.44
N PRO A 172 -1.69 -5.85 4.11
CA PRO A 172 -3.03 -5.94 3.54
C PRO A 172 -3.54 -7.37 3.32
N ASP A 173 -2.64 -8.35 3.28
CA ASP A 173 -3.00 -9.75 3.06
C ASP A 173 -2.00 -10.71 3.71
N SER A 174 -2.37 -12.00 3.72
CA SER A 174 -1.53 -13.07 4.26
C SER A 174 -0.70 -13.77 3.19
N GLY A 175 0.41 -14.39 3.61
CA GLY A 175 1.34 -15.09 2.73
C GLY A 175 0.81 -16.40 2.14
N GLU A 176 -0.28 -16.95 2.64
CA GLU A 176 -0.89 -18.20 2.13
C GLU A 176 -1.20 -18.14 0.64
N ARG A 177 -1.56 -16.95 0.12
CA ARG A 177 -1.81 -16.71 -1.32
C ARG A 177 -0.57 -16.88 -2.19
N TYR A 178 0.61 -16.89 -1.58
CA TYR A 178 1.91 -16.80 -2.27
C TYR A 178 2.78 -18.04 -2.06
N LEU A 179 2.27 -19.13 -1.44
CA LEU A 179 3.02 -20.35 -1.16
C LEU A 179 3.59 -21.02 -2.42
N SER A 180 2.93 -20.87 -3.57
CA SER A 180 3.39 -21.36 -4.87
C SER A 180 4.13 -20.33 -5.71
N SER A 181 4.43 -19.15 -5.15
CA SER A 181 5.12 -18.05 -5.84
C SER A 181 6.58 -17.97 -5.42
N TRP A 182 7.33 -17.07 -6.07
CA TRP A 182 8.73 -16.77 -5.77
C TRP A 182 8.97 -16.36 -4.29
N LEU A 183 7.93 -15.92 -3.58
CA LEU A 183 8.06 -15.50 -2.18
C LEU A 183 8.54 -16.65 -1.29
N PHE A 184 8.04 -17.88 -1.52
CA PHE A 184 8.36 -19.06 -0.73
C PHE A 184 8.97 -20.20 -1.57
N ALA A 185 9.14 -20.03 -2.89
CA ALA A 185 9.90 -20.96 -3.70
C ALA A 185 11.39 -20.88 -3.33
N GLU A 186 12.03 -22.04 -3.16
CA GLU A 186 13.47 -22.20 -2.97
C GLU A 186 14.25 -21.91 -4.26
#